data_e119d3417ae3e0fe3d0b4915793bacbf
#
_entry.id   e119d3417ae3e0fe3d0b4915793bacbf
#
_cell.length_a   1.000
_cell.length_b   1.000
_cell.length_c   1.000
_cell.angle_alpha   90.00
_cell.angle_beta   90.00
_cell.angle_gamma   90.00
#
_symmetry.space_group_name_H-M   'P 1'
#
loop_
_entity.id
_entity.type
_entity.pdbx_description
1 polymer ?
#
loop_
_entity_poly.entity_id
_entity_poly.type
_entity_poly.pdbx_seq_one_letter_code
_entity_poly.pdbx_strand_id
1 'polypeptide(L)'
;MRKNMITTESNGYKIIVVDDEQGIVDSLSIFLKRSGYDFTGLTNPLEAIERVRNEHFDMMILDFMMDPIHGDEVVEEIRKFNKDLYILLLTGHKDLAPPLETIKRLEIQGYCEKSDKFDQLLL
;
A
#
# COMPACT_ATOMS: atom_id res chain seq x y z
N MET A 1 -27.77 6.70 16.39
CA MET A 1 -27.43 6.90 16.00
C MET A 1 -27.16 6.65 15.40
N ARG A 2 -27.07 6.51 15.44
CA ARG A 2 -26.72 6.36 14.95
C ARG A 2 -26.03 6.40 14.47
N LYS A 3 -25.82 6.26 14.53
CA LYS A 3 -25.17 6.45 14.30
C LYS A 3 -24.78 6.32 13.53
N ASN A 4 -24.94 6.20 13.44
CA ASN A 4 -24.49 6.20 12.78
C ASN A 4 -24.07 6.03 12.18
N MET A 5 -24.19 5.66 12.78
CA MET A 5 -23.89 5.85 12.24
C MET A 5 -23.11 5.90 11.42
N ILE A 6 -22.84 5.80 11.41
CA ILE A 6 -21.85 6.40 10.54
C ILE A 6 -20.46 5.85 10.82
N THR A 7 -20.22 5.39 11.95
CA THR A 7 -18.97 4.73 12.26
C THR A 7 -18.97 3.34 11.66
N THR A 8 -18.11 3.16 10.66
CA THR A 8 -17.86 1.85 10.11
C THR A 8 -17.02 1.07 11.13
N GLU A 9 -17.52 -0.06 11.55
CA GLU A 9 -16.75 -0.91 12.46
C GLU A 9 -15.52 -1.44 11.73
N SER A 10 -14.42 -1.62 12.45
CA SER A 10 -13.21 -2.21 11.91
C SER A 10 -13.50 -3.63 11.46
N ASN A 11 -13.00 -4.00 10.29
CA ASN A 11 -13.08 -5.37 9.82
C ASN A 11 -11.91 -6.23 10.32
N GLY A 12 -11.04 -5.65 11.15
CA GLY A 12 -9.91 -6.36 11.73
C GLY A 12 -8.67 -6.40 10.86
N TYR A 13 -8.75 -5.87 9.64
CA TYR A 13 -7.60 -5.88 8.72
C TYR A 13 -6.87 -4.54 8.77
N LYS A 14 -5.53 -4.62 8.77
CA LYS A 14 -4.67 -3.45 8.84
C LYS A 14 -3.94 -3.27 7.52
N ILE A 15 -4.07 -2.08 6.95
CA ILE A 15 -3.43 -1.74 5.68
C ILE A 15 -2.47 -0.59 5.88
N ILE A 16 -1.24 -0.76 5.39
CA ILE A 16 -0.26 0.32 5.34
C ILE A 16 -0.12 0.81 3.90
N VAL A 17 -0.21 2.12 3.71
CA VAL A 17 -0.06 2.76 2.40
C VAL A 17 1.21 3.59 2.42
N VAL A 18 2.06 3.40 1.43
CA VAL A 18 3.33 4.11 1.32
C VAL A 18 3.44 4.74 -0.05
N ASP A 19 3.45 6.06 -0.08
CA ASP A 19 3.53 6.82 -1.34
C ASP A 19 4.10 8.19 -0.99
N ASP A 20 5.12 8.63 -1.72
CA ASP A 20 5.76 9.92 -1.44
C ASP A 20 4.86 11.11 -1.80
N GLU A 21 3.74 10.88 -2.47
CA GLU A 21 2.73 11.91 -2.72
C GLU A 21 1.68 11.87 -1.62
N GLN A 22 1.67 12.88 -0.76
CA GLN A 22 0.73 12.96 0.36
C GLN A 22 -0.73 12.89 -0.11
N GLY A 23 -1.04 13.47 -1.27
CA GLY A 23 -2.40 13.46 -1.80
C GLY A 23 -2.93 12.05 -2.07
N ILE A 24 -2.07 11.15 -2.51
CA ILE A 24 -2.43 9.74 -2.74
C ILE A 24 -2.71 9.06 -1.40
N VAL A 25 -1.84 9.29 -0.42
CA VAL A 25 -2.02 8.74 0.94
C VAL A 25 -3.35 9.21 1.51
N ASP A 26 -3.65 10.50 1.38
CA ASP A 26 -4.89 11.08 1.91
C ASP A 26 -6.13 10.50 1.24
N SER A 27 -6.10 10.35 -0.09
CA SER A 27 -7.22 9.79 -0.83
C SER A 27 -7.51 8.35 -0.43
N LEU A 28 -6.45 7.55 -0.31
CA LEU A 28 -6.60 6.16 0.12
C LEU A 28 -7.04 6.06 1.57
N SER A 29 -6.58 6.99 2.41
CA SER A 29 -6.99 7.04 3.82
C SER A 29 -8.50 7.17 3.94
N ILE A 30 -9.07 8.12 3.21
CA ILE A 30 -10.52 8.36 3.25
C ILE A 30 -11.28 7.11 2.83
N PHE A 31 -10.88 6.51 1.72
CA PHE A 31 -11.57 5.34 1.19
C PHE A 31 -11.43 4.12 2.12
N LEU A 32 -10.21 3.82 2.55
CA LEU A 32 -9.95 2.62 3.34
C LEU A 32 -10.57 2.69 4.72
N LYS A 33 -10.52 3.85 5.37
CA LYS A 33 -11.17 4.02 6.67
C LYS A 33 -12.68 3.89 6.56
N ARG A 34 -13.26 4.45 5.49
CA ARG A 34 -14.69 4.34 5.25
C ARG A 34 -15.12 2.89 5.02
N SER A 35 -14.23 2.08 4.47
CA SER A 35 -14.47 0.66 4.22
C SER A 35 -14.19 -0.23 5.44
N GLY A 36 -13.79 0.35 6.56
CA GLY A 36 -13.60 -0.38 7.81
C GLY A 36 -12.20 -0.90 8.06
N TYR A 37 -11.22 -0.54 7.24
CA TYR A 37 -9.84 -0.97 7.43
C TYR A 37 -9.11 -0.07 8.43
N ASP A 38 -8.26 -0.67 9.24
CA ASP A 38 -7.31 0.08 10.04
C ASP A 38 -6.21 0.58 9.10
N PHE A 39 -5.98 1.87 9.07
CA PHE A 39 -5.14 2.51 8.08
C PHE A 39 -3.89 3.14 8.72
N THR A 40 -2.75 2.92 8.08
CA THR A 40 -1.51 3.63 8.38
C THR A 40 -0.96 4.17 7.07
N GLY A 41 -0.72 5.48 7.00
CA GLY A 41 -0.18 6.12 5.80
C GLY A 41 1.17 6.72 6.08
N LEU A 42 2.14 6.47 5.20
CA LEU A 42 3.48 6.99 5.31
C LEU A 42 3.95 7.50 3.95
N THR A 43 4.78 8.53 3.97
CA THR A 43 5.39 9.07 2.75
C THR A 43 6.87 8.71 2.63
N ASN A 44 7.46 8.11 3.66
CA ASN A 44 8.87 7.73 3.67
C ASN A 44 8.99 6.20 3.62
N PRO A 45 9.56 5.65 2.53
CA PRO A 45 9.67 4.19 2.39
C PRO A 45 10.57 3.53 3.44
N LEU A 46 11.57 4.25 3.94
CA LEU A 46 12.46 3.70 4.96
C LEU A 46 11.72 3.53 6.31
N GLU A 47 10.88 4.49 6.63
CA GLU A 47 10.04 4.40 7.82
C GLU A 47 9.05 3.25 7.70
N ALA A 48 8.54 3.02 6.48
CA ALA A 48 7.59 1.93 6.24
C ALA A 48 8.22 0.57 6.52
N ILE A 49 9.48 0.37 6.12
CA ILE A 49 10.18 -0.89 6.37
C ILE A 49 10.25 -1.16 7.87
N GLU A 50 10.59 -0.15 8.67
CA GLU A 50 10.67 -0.29 10.12
C GLU A 50 9.29 -0.56 10.75
N ARG A 51 8.24 0.09 10.26
CA ARG A 51 6.90 -0.13 10.77
C ARG A 51 6.46 -1.58 10.51
N VAL A 52 6.72 -2.10 9.33
CA VAL A 52 6.37 -3.48 8.98
C VAL A 52 7.19 -4.49 9.78
N ARG A 53 8.43 -4.12 10.13
CA ARG A 53 9.28 -4.99 10.96
C ARG A 53 8.72 -5.12 12.39
N ASN A 54 8.17 -4.05 12.93
CA ASN A 54 7.79 -3.97 14.33
C ASN A 54 6.30 -4.16 14.58
N GLU A 55 5.49 -4.22 13.54
CA GLU A 55 4.04 -4.19 13.66
C GLU A 55 3.43 -5.07 12.58
N HIS A 56 2.33 -5.72 12.90
CA HIS A 56 1.64 -6.57 11.93
C HIS A 56 0.77 -5.73 10.99
N PHE A 57 0.87 -6.01 9.69
CA PHE A 57 -0.05 -5.49 8.68
C PHE A 57 -0.50 -6.64 7.79
N ASP A 58 -1.74 -6.58 7.33
CA ASP A 58 -2.29 -7.60 6.45
C ASP A 58 -1.96 -7.29 4.99
N MET A 59 -1.90 -6.01 4.64
CA MET A 59 -1.65 -5.60 3.27
C MET A 59 -0.84 -4.31 3.24
N MET A 60 0.02 -4.19 2.24
CA MET A 60 0.74 -2.97 1.93
C MET A 60 0.37 -2.52 0.53
N ILE A 61 0.01 -1.24 0.39
CA ILE A 61 -0.15 -0.59 -0.91
C ILE A 61 1.04 0.34 -1.04
N LEU A 62 1.86 0.12 -2.06
CA LEU A 62 3.19 0.71 -2.14
C LEU A 62 3.44 1.32 -3.50
N ASP A 63 3.82 2.59 -3.53
CA ASP A 63 4.24 3.26 -4.76
C ASP A 63 5.56 2.67 -5.25
N PHE A 64 5.66 2.43 -6.56
CA PHE A 64 6.87 1.86 -7.14
C PHE A 64 7.98 2.90 -7.24
N MET A 65 7.64 4.11 -7.71
CA MET A 65 8.65 5.16 -7.95
C MET A 65 8.66 6.17 -6.80
N MET A 66 9.57 5.95 -5.85
CA MET A 66 9.73 6.81 -4.67
C MET A 66 11.20 7.12 -4.43
N ASP A 67 11.46 8.15 -3.64
CA ASP A 67 12.77 8.44 -3.09
C ASP A 67 12.72 8.20 -1.58
N PRO A 68 13.80 7.82 -0.93
CA PRO A 68 15.14 7.58 -1.45
C PRO A 68 15.34 6.19 -2.08
N ILE A 69 14.39 5.27 -1.93
CA ILE A 69 14.45 3.96 -2.58
C ILE A 69 13.14 3.65 -3.29
N HIS A 70 13.22 2.84 -4.33
CA HIS A 70 12.04 2.46 -5.10
C HIS A 70 11.26 1.34 -4.41
N GLY A 71 10.01 1.13 -4.87
CA GLY A 71 9.11 0.16 -4.26
C GLY A 71 9.64 -1.27 -4.30
N ASP A 72 10.28 -1.68 -5.39
CA ASP A 72 10.86 -3.02 -5.48
C ASP A 72 11.97 -3.22 -4.44
N GLU A 73 12.76 -2.19 -4.16
CA GLU A 73 13.77 -2.26 -3.11
C GLU A 73 13.15 -2.37 -1.73
N VAL A 74 12.03 -1.67 -1.51
CA VAL A 74 11.28 -1.77 -0.25
C VAL A 74 10.80 -3.21 -0.05
N VAL A 75 10.21 -3.80 -1.09
CA VAL A 75 9.71 -5.17 -1.01
C VAL A 75 10.85 -6.16 -0.74
N GLU A 76 11.99 -5.95 -1.40
CA GLU A 76 13.15 -6.80 -1.20
C GLU A 76 13.59 -6.82 0.27
N GLU A 77 13.64 -5.63 0.89
CA GLU A 77 13.98 -5.55 2.32
C GLU A 77 12.94 -6.21 3.21
N ILE A 78 11.66 -5.98 2.91
CA ILE A 78 10.57 -6.57 3.69
C ILE A 78 10.55 -8.08 3.57
N ARG A 79 10.80 -8.63 2.40
CA ARG A 79 10.77 -10.08 2.19
C ARG A 79 11.88 -10.82 2.92
N LYS A 80 12.90 -10.13 3.41
CA LYS A 80 13.93 -10.74 4.24
C LYS A 80 13.38 -11.18 5.61
N PHE A 81 12.32 -10.55 6.08
CA PHE A 81 11.75 -10.86 7.40
C PHE A 81 10.24 -11.12 7.39
N ASN A 82 9.54 -10.85 6.29
CA ASN A 82 8.09 -11.05 6.22
C ASN A 82 7.71 -11.53 4.82
N LYS A 83 7.34 -12.80 4.73
CA LYS A 83 6.96 -13.41 3.45
C LYS A 83 5.46 -13.48 3.24
N ASP A 84 4.67 -13.14 4.27
CA ASP A 84 3.22 -13.30 4.25
C ASP A 84 2.46 -12.02 3.92
N LEU A 85 3.12 -10.86 4.02
CA LEU A 85 2.47 -9.58 3.75
C LEU A 85 1.99 -9.53 2.30
N TYR A 86 0.70 -9.22 2.12
CA TYR A 86 0.14 -9.01 0.79
C TYR A 86 0.60 -7.65 0.29
N ILE A 87 1.24 -7.60 -0.88
CA ILE A 87 1.79 -6.35 -1.41
C ILE A 87 1.18 -6.05 -2.77
N LEU A 88 0.61 -4.85 -2.88
CA LEU A 88 0.09 -4.29 -4.12
C LEU A 88 0.92 -3.07 -4.47
N LEU A 89 1.53 -3.06 -5.65
CA LEU A 89 2.30 -1.90 -6.11
C LEU A 89 1.41 -0.93 -6.90
N LEU A 90 1.65 0.35 -6.69
CA LEU A 90 1.06 1.41 -7.50
C LEU A 90 2.14 1.96 -8.42
N THR A 91 1.81 2.19 -9.68
CA THR A 91 2.74 2.75 -10.66
C THR A 91 2.08 3.89 -11.41
N GLY A 92 2.82 4.98 -11.62
CA GLY A 92 2.32 6.14 -12.33
C GLY A 92 2.18 5.91 -13.85
N HIS A 93 2.98 5.03 -14.39
CA HIS A 93 2.97 4.71 -15.81
C HIS A 93 3.29 3.24 -16.04
N LYS A 94 2.67 2.64 -17.05
CA LYS A 94 2.92 1.25 -17.42
C LYS A 94 4.39 0.98 -17.70
N ASP A 95 5.07 1.94 -18.33
CA ASP A 95 6.47 1.82 -18.70
C ASP A 95 7.40 1.77 -17.50
N LEU A 96 6.89 2.14 -16.33
CA LEU A 96 7.66 2.15 -15.09
C LEU A 96 7.32 0.96 -14.19
N ALA A 97 6.45 0.06 -14.66
CA ALA A 97 6.11 -1.13 -13.90
C ALA A 97 7.34 -2.06 -13.81
N PRO A 98 7.53 -2.74 -12.68
CA PRO A 98 8.64 -3.67 -12.56
C PRO A 98 8.47 -4.82 -13.53
N PRO A 99 9.58 -5.43 -13.99
CA PRO A 99 9.49 -6.62 -14.83
C PRO A 99 8.72 -7.73 -14.14
N LEU A 100 8.03 -8.53 -14.94
CA LEU A 100 7.26 -9.66 -14.41
C LEU A 100 8.12 -10.58 -13.55
N GLU A 101 9.37 -10.75 -13.94
CA GLU A 101 10.34 -11.56 -13.18
C GLU A 101 10.53 -11.03 -11.77
N THR A 102 10.63 -9.70 -11.60
CA THR A 102 10.76 -9.06 -10.29
C THR A 102 9.50 -9.27 -9.47
N ILE A 103 8.33 -9.15 -10.09
CA ILE A 103 7.05 -9.35 -9.41
C ILE A 103 6.98 -10.77 -8.85
N LYS A 104 7.39 -11.75 -9.63
CA LYS A 104 7.37 -13.15 -9.21
C LYS A 104 8.39 -13.42 -8.12
N ARG A 105 9.61 -12.93 -8.31
CA ARG A 105 10.71 -13.16 -7.35
C ARG A 105 10.39 -12.60 -5.97
N LEU A 106 9.78 -11.43 -5.93
CA LEU A 106 9.49 -10.74 -4.67
C LEU A 106 8.11 -11.09 -4.11
N GLU A 107 7.38 -11.96 -4.81
CA GLU A 107 6.05 -12.38 -4.39
C GLU A 107 5.12 -11.19 -4.18
N ILE A 108 5.12 -10.31 -5.18
CA ILE A 108 4.21 -9.17 -5.23
C ILE A 108 2.89 -9.68 -5.79
N GLN A 109 1.80 -9.52 -5.06
CA GLN A 109 0.52 -10.11 -5.41
C GLN A 109 -0.21 -9.35 -6.52
N GLY A 110 0.09 -8.07 -6.70
CA GLY A 110 -0.53 -7.33 -7.77
C GLY A 110 0.10 -5.96 -7.97
N TYR A 111 -0.25 -5.34 -9.08
CA TYR A 111 0.12 -3.94 -9.31
C TYR A 111 -1.00 -3.23 -10.06
N CYS A 112 -1.07 -1.93 -9.88
CA CYS A 112 -2.13 -1.12 -10.47
C CYS A 112 -1.55 0.22 -10.89
N GLU A 113 -2.05 0.75 -12.01
CA GLU A 113 -1.63 2.03 -12.53
C GLU A 113 -2.41 3.16 -11.85
N LYS A 114 -1.70 4.22 -11.45
CA LYS A 114 -2.31 5.45 -10.97
C LYS A 114 -2.81 6.24 -12.18
N SER A 115 -4.02 5.96 -12.63
CA SER A 115 -4.60 6.60 -13.79
C SER A 115 -5.91 7.28 -13.40
N ASP A 116 -6.59 7.87 -14.38
CA ASP A 116 -7.93 8.42 -14.17
C ASP A 116 -8.91 7.34 -13.70
N LYS A 117 -8.54 6.07 -13.87
CA LYS A 117 -9.35 4.94 -13.42
C LYS A 117 -8.93 4.43 -12.04
N PHE A 118 -8.02 5.15 -11.39
CA PHE A 118 -7.56 4.77 -10.06
C PHE A 118 -8.73 4.62 -9.08
N ASP A 119 -9.73 5.48 -9.21
CA ASP A 119 -10.92 5.43 -8.37
C ASP A 119 -11.66 4.10 -8.49
N GLN A 120 -11.55 3.44 -9.63
CA GLN A 120 -12.20 2.14 -9.85
C GLN A 120 -11.55 1.03 -9.04
N LEU A 121 -10.26 1.17 -8.77
CA LEU A 121 -9.54 0.23 -7.90
C LEU A 121 -10.13 0.26 -6.50
N LEU A 122 -10.65 1.41 -6.10
CA LEU A 122 -11.14 1.66 -4.76
C LEU A 122 -12.61 1.29 -4.59
N LEU A 123 -13.23 0.83 -5.64
CA LEU A 123 -14.63 0.37 -5.60
C LEU A 123 -14.68 -1.12 -5.30
#